data_b44d9087a68d886abc79785aaffe8d7c
#
_entry.id   b44d9087a68d886abc79785aaffe8d7c
#
_cell.length_a   1.000
_cell.length_b   1.000
_cell.length_c   1.000
_cell.angle_alpha   90.00
_cell.angle_beta   90.00
_cell.angle_gamma   90.00
#
_symmetry.space_group_name_H-M   'P 1'
#
loop_
_entity.id
_entity.type
_entity.pdbx_description
1 polymer ?
#
loop_
_entity_poly.entity_id
_entity_poly.type
_entity_poly.pdbx_seq_one_letter_code
_entity_poly.pdbx_strand_id
1 'polypeptide(L)'
;MKATVVRYQAKADRADENQGLIEKVFADLEARQPDGFTYKVFRLADGVSFVHVVIEHDDVANPDSLQDVPAFQAFVAGIADRCDVAPLAMGATIVGGYR
;
A
#
# COMPACT_ATOMS: atom_id res chain seq x y z
N MET A 1 5.70 -1.43 17.17
CA MET A 1 5.07 -1.49 15.84
C MET A 1 6.06 -1.06 14.78
N LYS A 2 6.08 -1.75 13.67
CA LYS A 2 6.96 -1.44 12.56
C LYS A 2 6.15 -0.82 11.43
N ALA A 3 6.62 0.29 10.89
CA ALA A 3 5.96 0.96 9.79
C ALA A 3 6.85 0.96 8.54
N THR A 4 6.23 0.87 7.38
CA THR A 4 6.90 1.00 6.09
C THR A 4 6.11 2.00 5.25
N VAL A 5 6.81 2.95 4.64
CA VAL A 5 6.22 3.95 3.75
C VAL A 5 6.78 3.72 2.36
N VAL A 6 5.88 3.61 1.39
CA VAL A 6 6.26 3.45 -0.03
C VAL A 6 5.69 4.63 -0.80
N ARG A 7 6.51 5.29 -1.59
CA ARG A 7 6.05 6.40 -2.42
C ARG A 7 6.54 6.22 -3.85
N TYR A 8 5.72 6.65 -4.80
CA TYR A 8 6.02 6.58 -6.23
C TYR A 8 5.15 7.55 -6.99
N GLN A 9 5.46 7.73 -8.26
CA GLN A 9 4.66 8.56 -9.14
C GLN A 9 4.25 7.72 -10.34
N ALA A 10 2.95 7.57 -10.56
CA ALA A 10 2.41 6.87 -11.71
C ALA A 10 2.49 7.77 -12.95
N LYS A 11 2.55 7.15 -14.13
CA LYS A 11 2.36 7.88 -15.38
C LYS A 11 0.96 8.49 -15.40
N ALA A 12 0.85 9.71 -15.94
CA ALA A 12 -0.40 10.47 -15.92
C ALA A 12 -1.56 9.69 -16.55
N ASP A 13 -1.30 8.97 -17.65
CA ASP A 13 -2.31 8.17 -18.34
C ASP A 13 -2.57 6.80 -17.68
N ARG A 14 -1.85 6.46 -16.62
CA ARG A 14 -2.00 5.20 -15.91
C ARG A 14 -2.35 5.37 -14.43
N ALA A 15 -2.51 6.60 -13.96
CA ALA A 15 -2.80 6.87 -12.56
C ALA A 15 -4.17 6.30 -12.14
N ASP A 16 -5.18 6.44 -12.99
CA ASP A 16 -6.51 5.88 -12.69
C ASP A 16 -6.50 4.35 -12.69
N GLU A 17 -5.78 3.74 -13.60
CA GLU A 17 -5.57 2.28 -13.61
C GLU A 17 -4.91 1.83 -12.31
N ASN A 18 -3.90 2.56 -11.87
CA ASN A 18 -3.19 2.26 -10.62
C ASN A 18 -4.14 2.33 -9.43
N GLN A 19 -4.98 3.35 -9.36
CA GLN A 19 -5.99 3.46 -8.31
C GLN A 19 -6.98 2.30 -8.35
N GLY A 20 -7.43 1.89 -9.53
CA GLY A 20 -8.34 0.75 -9.68
C GLY A 20 -7.75 -0.55 -9.15
N LEU A 21 -6.44 -0.77 -9.38
CA LEU A 21 -5.76 -1.94 -8.83
C LEU A 21 -5.65 -1.88 -7.30
N ILE A 22 -5.43 -0.68 -6.74
CA ILE A 22 -5.42 -0.47 -5.29
C ILE A 22 -6.81 -0.75 -4.71
N GLU A 23 -7.87 -0.29 -5.36
CA GLU A 23 -9.24 -0.54 -4.92
C GLU A 23 -9.55 -2.04 -4.86
N LYS A 24 -9.03 -2.82 -5.80
CA LYS A 24 -9.15 -4.29 -5.77
C LYS A 24 -8.41 -4.90 -4.59
N VAL A 25 -7.27 -4.34 -4.21
CA VAL A 25 -6.55 -4.78 -3.00
C VAL A 25 -7.44 -4.60 -1.78
N PHE A 26 -8.07 -3.43 -1.62
CA PHE A 26 -8.92 -3.17 -0.46
C PHE A 26 -10.19 -4.03 -0.48
N ALA A 27 -10.77 -4.31 -1.64
CA ALA A 27 -11.90 -5.24 -1.73
C ALA A 27 -11.51 -6.64 -1.28
N ASP A 28 -10.31 -7.10 -1.65
CA ASP A 28 -9.79 -8.41 -1.23
C ASP A 28 -9.51 -8.44 0.28
N LEU A 29 -8.94 -7.37 0.82
CA LEU A 29 -8.71 -7.23 2.25
C LEU A 29 -10.01 -7.26 3.04
N GLU A 30 -11.04 -6.56 2.56
CA GLU A 30 -12.35 -6.55 3.20
C GLU A 30 -12.98 -7.94 3.22
N ALA A 31 -12.81 -8.70 2.13
CA ALA A 31 -13.34 -10.05 2.04
C ALA A 31 -12.60 -11.04 2.94
N ARG A 32 -11.29 -10.90 3.08
CA ARG A 32 -10.43 -11.84 3.81
C ARG A 32 -10.26 -11.48 5.27
N GLN A 33 -10.37 -10.20 5.62
CA GLN A 33 -10.18 -9.71 6.98
C GLN A 33 -8.85 -10.19 7.60
N PRO A 34 -7.70 -10.02 6.93
CA PRO A 34 -6.42 -10.42 7.53
C PRO A 34 -6.11 -9.57 8.76
N ASP A 35 -5.39 -10.16 9.70
CA ASP A 35 -5.09 -9.52 10.97
C ASP A 35 -3.58 -9.30 11.11
N GLY A 36 -3.19 -8.30 11.90
CA GLY A 36 -1.80 -8.05 12.24
C GLY A 36 -1.17 -6.86 11.56
N PHE A 37 -1.91 -6.13 10.73
CA PHE A 37 -1.38 -4.91 10.12
C PHE A 37 -2.50 -3.90 9.83
N THR A 38 -2.08 -2.65 9.67
CA THR A 38 -2.92 -1.56 9.17
C THR A 38 -2.33 -1.12 7.85
N TYR A 39 -3.17 -0.90 6.84
CA TYR A 39 -2.73 -0.50 5.51
C TYR A 39 -3.57 0.66 5.01
N LYS A 40 -2.91 1.74 4.60
CA LYS A 40 -3.57 2.92 4.03
C LYS A 40 -2.82 3.38 2.80
N VAL A 41 -3.55 3.89 1.82
CA VAL A 41 -2.99 4.43 0.60
C VAL A 41 -3.55 5.82 0.37
N PHE A 42 -2.67 6.74 -0.02
CA PHE A 42 -3.02 8.12 -0.34
C PHE A 42 -2.66 8.41 -1.78
N ARG A 43 -3.56 9.06 -2.50
CA ARG A 43 -3.28 9.67 -3.79
C ARG A 43 -3.15 11.17 -3.55
N LEU A 44 -2.00 11.73 -3.90
CA LEU A 44 -1.74 13.13 -3.60
C LEU A 44 -2.49 14.05 -4.57
N ALA A 45 -2.54 15.34 -4.22
CA ALA A 45 -3.32 16.33 -4.97
C ALA A 45 -2.85 16.54 -6.41
N ASP A 46 -1.60 16.14 -6.73
CA ASP A 46 -1.10 16.19 -8.10
C ASP A 46 -1.75 15.15 -9.03
N GLY A 47 -2.49 14.21 -8.46
CA GLY A 47 -3.21 13.18 -9.20
C GLY A 47 -2.38 12.01 -9.67
N VAL A 48 -1.07 12.03 -9.48
CA VAL A 48 -0.15 10.99 -9.97
C VAL A 48 0.74 10.39 -8.89
N SER A 49 0.95 11.08 -7.78
CA SER A 49 1.78 10.59 -6.67
C SER A 49 0.94 9.76 -5.71
N PHE A 50 1.49 8.64 -5.26
CA PHE A 50 0.84 7.73 -4.33
C PHE A 50 1.77 7.45 -3.15
N VAL A 51 1.18 7.33 -1.97
CA VAL A 51 1.88 6.96 -0.74
C VAL A 51 1.13 5.81 -0.10
N HIS A 52 1.85 4.72 0.16
CA HIS A 52 1.33 3.56 0.86
C HIS A 52 1.96 3.51 2.25
N VAL A 53 1.17 3.24 3.26
CA VAL A 53 1.64 3.09 4.63
C VAL A 53 1.16 1.75 5.17
N VAL A 54 2.11 0.92 5.61
CA VAL A 54 1.81 -0.36 6.27
C VAL A 54 2.37 -0.29 7.67
N ILE A 55 1.52 -0.57 8.66
CA ILE A 55 1.93 -0.64 10.07
C ILE A 55 1.72 -2.07 10.54
N GLU A 56 2.80 -2.75 10.89
CA GLU A 56 2.73 -4.11 11.44
C GLU A 56 2.48 -4.01 12.94
N HIS A 57 1.50 -4.79 13.44
CA HIS A 57 1.14 -4.78 14.85
C HIS A 57 1.96 -5.81 15.62
N ASP A 58 2.43 -5.44 16.81
CA ASP A 58 3.25 -6.30 17.67
C ASP A 58 2.41 -7.24 18.53
N ASP A 59 1.13 -6.94 18.69
CA ASP A 59 0.23 -7.64 19.61
C ASP A 59 -0.51 -8.82 19.00
N VAL A 60 -0.16 -9.19 17.77
CA VAL A 60 -0.76 -10.32 17.06
C VAL A 60 0.26 -11.46 17.00
N ALA A 61 -0.11 -12.64 17.52
CA ALA A 61 0.81 -13.78 17.64
C ALA A 61 1.24 -14.35 16.28
N ASN A 62 0.32 -14.40 15.32
CA ASN A 62 0.59 -14.93 13.98
C ASN A 62 0.00 -13.94 12.95
N PRO A 63 0.68 -12.82 12.70
CA PRO A 63 0.15 -11.82 11.80
C PRO A 63 0.09 -12.32 10.37
N ASP A 64 -0.97 -11.95 9.68
CA ASP A 64 -1.08 -12.15 8.24
C ASP A 64 -0.13 -11.19 7.52
N SER A 65 0.23 -11.51 6.28
CA SER A 65 1.10 -10.68 5.46
C SER A 65 0.32 -10.11 4.28
N LEU A 66 0.49 -8.81 4.04
CA LEU A 66 -0.07 -8.14 2.88
C LEU A 66 0.42 -8.79 1.58
N GLN A 67 1.67 -9.28 1.56
CA GLN A 67 2.25 -9.93 0.40
C GLN A 67 1.56 -11.24 0.02
N ASP A 68 0.81 -11.84 0.93
CA ASP A 68 0.07 -13.07 0.65
C ASP A 68 -1.33 -12.79 0.05
N VAL A 69 -1.74 -11.55 -0.04
CA VAL A 69 -3.03 -11.17 -0.61
C VAL A 69 -2.94 -11.15 -2.15
N PRO A 70 -3.73 -11.98 -2.85
CA PRO A 70 -3.60 -12.11 -4.32
C PRO A 70 -3.76 -10.80 -5.08
N ALA A 71 -4.71 -9.95 -4.69
CA ALA A 71 -4.90 -8.67 -5.35
C ALA A 71 -3.70 -7.74 -5.15
N PHE A 72 -3.02 -7.83 -4.00
CA PHE A 72 -1.79 -7.08 -3.76
C PHE A 72 -0.66 -7.57 -4.65
N GLN A 73 -0.52 -8.88 -4.80
CA GLN A 73 0.46 -9.47 -5.72
C GLN A 73 0.23 -9.00 -7.15
N ALA A 74 -1.02 -8.96 -7.60
CA ALA A 74 -1.38 -8.47 -8.93
C ALA A 74 -1.07 -6.97 -9.09
N PHE A 75 -1.29 -6.17 -8.05
CA PHE A 75 -0.96 -4.75 -8.05
C PHE A 75 0.55 -4.55 -8.21
N VAL A 76 1.36 -5.26 -7.45
CA VAL A 76 2.82 -5.14 -7.45
C VAL A 76 3.42 -5.61 -8.77
N ALA A 77 2.84 -6.64 -9.40
CA ALA A 77 3.42 -7.29 -10.58
C ALA A 77 3.72 -6.35 -11.75
N GLY A 78 2.90 -5.32 -11.94
CA GLY A 78 3.07 -4.38 -13.06
C GLY A 78 3.41 -2.97 -12.65
N ILE A 79 3.77 -2.74 -11.38
CA ILE A 79 3.89 -1.37 -10.87
C ILE A 79 4.99 -0.58 -11.55
N ALA A 80 6.11 -1.20 -11.89
CA ALA A 80 7.24 -0.50 -12.52
C ALA A 80 6.84 0.09 -13.88
N ASP A 81 6.04 -0.65 -14.65
CA ASP A 81 5.59 -0.19 -15.97
C ASP A 81 4.57 0.94 -15.88
N ARG A 82 3.88 1.08 -14.75
CA ARG A 82 2.89 2.14 -14.54
C ARG A 82 3.52 3.41 -14.00
N CYS A 83 4.80 3.41 -13.63
CA CYS A 83 5.43 4.53 -12.91
C CYS A 83 6.39 5.32 -13.77
N ASP A 84 6.37 6.66 -13.59
CA ASP A 84 7.44 7.57 -14.02
C ASP A 84 8.54 7.62 -12.98
N VAL A 85 8.17 7.53 -11.69
CA VAL A 85 9.13 7.44 -10.58
C VAL A 85 8.85 6.13 -9.86
N ALA A 86 9.84 5.23 -9.87
CA ALA A 86 9.72 3.90 -9.31
C ALA A 86 9.43 3.94 -7.80
N PRO A 87 8.74 2.91 -7.27
CA PRO A 87 8.47 2.83 -5.84
C PRO A 87 9.76 2.82 -5.01
N LEU A 88 9.74 3.64 -3.96
CA LEU A 88 10.80 3.67 -2.96
C LEU A 88 10.17 3.31 -1.61
N ALA A 89 10.56 2.17 -1.08
CA ALA A 89 10.11 1.70 0.22
C ALA A 89 11.11 2.08 1.30
N MET A 90 10.62 2.59 2.41
CA MET A 90 11.48 3.02 3.51
C MET A 90 10.82 2.66 4.83
N GLY A 91 11.61 2.05 5.73
CA GLY A 91 11.16 1.82 7.10
C GLY A 91 10.94 3.15 7.80
N ALA A 92 9.94 3.20 8.68
CA ALA A 92 9.58 4.41 9.38
C ALA A 92 9.35 4.13 10.86
N THR A 93 9.63 5.12 11.69
CA THR A 93 9.33 5.10 13.12
C THR A 93 8.08 5.93 13.35
N ILE A 94 7.14 5.39 14.11
CA ILE A 94 5.95 6.14 14.51
C ILE A 94 6.36 7.14 15.59
N VAL A 95 6.37 8.41 15.26
CA VAL A 95 6.76 9.47 16.18
C VAL A 95 5.60 9.86 17.12
N GLY A 96 4.38 9.73 16.61
CA GLY A 96 3.20 10.05 17.38
C GLY A 96 1.94 9.77 16.59
N GLY A 97 0.81 9.81 17.27
CA GLY A 97 -0.49 9.62 16.66
C GLY A 97 -1.57 10.26 17.53
N TYR A 98 -2.69 10.63 16.90
CA TYR A 98 -3.84 11.17 17.59
C TYR A 98 -5.07 10.56 16.95
N ARG A 99 -5.73 9.68 17.68
CA ARG A 99 -6.90 8.89 17.24
C ARG A 99 -6.61 7.90 16.12
#